data_e16ce55d94be3f85cbbb268e4fbb7e37
#
_entry.id   e16ce55d94be3f85cbbb268e4fbb7e37
#
_cell.length_a   1.000
_cell.length_b   1.000
_cell.length_c   1.000
_cell.angle_alpha   90.00
_cell.angle_beta   90.00
_cell.angle_gamma   90.00
#
_symmetry.space_group_name_H-M   'P 1'
#
loop_
_entity.id
_entity.type
_entity.pdbx_description
1 polymer ?
#
loop_
_entity_poly.entity_id
_entity_poly.type
_entity_poly.pdbx_seq_one_letter_code
_entity_poly.pdbx_strand_id
1 'polypeptide(L)'
;GTSFSGMDAFCDEAGHISETQPRSHWENRFKDEGDDTTVQVAIRFDDLGDLETIIQMGFKEGFTMGLQNLDQYIAAQFYLRRQNKSGNKARVSTYVNFPGQTESAFRFYQSVFNTEFINGIRRFGDIPPTPDSPPVAEGLKNMVLHIELPLLNGHVLMGTDAPEEMGFTLTPGNNMHINLEPDSREEATRIFGALSAGGKVTMPLQDMFWGAYYGSCTDKFGINWMVNYQPA
;
A
#
# COMPACT_ATOMS: atom_id res chain seq x y z
N GLY A 1 -10.44 -26.13 0.52
CA GLY A 1 -9.88 -27.26 1.26
C GLY A 1 -9.22 -26.76 2.53
N THR A 2 -9.44 -27.45 3.60
CA THR A 2 -8.99 -27.07 4.93
C THR A 2 -7.78 -27.88 5.41
N SER A 3 -7.16 -28.63 4.49
CA SER A 3 -5.98 -29.44 4.79
C SER A 3 -5.12 -29.68 3.57
N PHE A 4 -3.84 -29.91 3.78
CA PHE A 4 -2.92 -30.49 2.80
C PHE A 4 -1.95 -31.46 3.49
N SER A 5 -1.40 -32.38 2.73
CA SER A 5 -0.40 -33.33 3.19
C SER A 5 0.71 -33.47 2.14
N GLY A 6 1.89 -33.84 2.59
CA GLY A 6 3.04 -34.06 1.76
C GLY A 6 4.09 -34.91 2.44
N MET A 7 5.09 -35.36 1.67
CA MET A 7 6.28 -36.01 2.17
C MET A 7 7.43 -35.03 2.13
N ASP A 8 8.21 -34.96 3.19
CA ASP A 8 9.44 -34.20 3.29
C ASP A 8 10.65 -35.15 3.37
N ALA A 9 11.72 -34.78 2.69
CA ALA A 9 12.93 -35.57 2.63
C ALA A 9 14.17 -34.68 2.42
N PHE A 10 15.31 -35.07 2.95
CA PHE A 10 16.57 -34.41 2.66
C PHE A 10 17.00 -34.68 1.22
N CYS A 11 17.54 -33.67 0.55
CA CYS A 11 18.09 -33.78 -0.80
C CYS A 11 19.43 -33.07 -0.92
N ASP A 12 20.18 -33.39 -1.96
CA ASP A 12 21.39 -32.67 -2.36
C ASP A 12 21.03 -31.35 -3.10
N GLU A 13 22.05 -30.57 -3.49
CA GLU A 13 21.89 -29.32 -4.25
C GLU A 13 21.24 -29.53 -5.62
N ALA A 14 21.26 -30.73 -6.18
CA ALA A 14 20.63 -31.09 -7.44
C ALA A 14 19.17 -31.58 -7.26
N GLY A 15 18.69 -31.71 -6.01
CA GLY A 15 17.34 -32.16 -5.69
C GLY A 15 17.19 -33.68 -5.59
N HIS A 16 18.27 -34.46 -5.57
CA HIS A 16 18.19 -35.91 -5.39
C HIS A 16 17.92 -36.22 -3.91
N ILE A 17 16.88 -37.01 -3.67
CA ILE A 17 16.48 -37.39 -2.30
C ILE A 17 17.53 -38.31 -1.70
N SER A 18 17.94 -38.03 -0.46
CA SER A 18 18.83 -38.88 0.32
C SER A 18 18.12 -40.18 0.73
N GLU A 19 18.76 -41.31 0.50
CA GLU A 19 18.27 -42.62 0.94
C GLU A 19 18.69 -42.95 2.39
N THR A 20 19.63 -42.17 2.95
CA THR A 20 20.21 -42.42 4.28
C THR A 20 19.73 -41.46 5.35
N GLN A 21 18.93 -40.48 4.97
CA GLN A 21 18.36 -39.47 5.89
C GLN A 21 16.87 -39.77 6.16
N PRO A 22 16.38 -39.41 7.34
CA PRO A 22 14.98 -39.58 7.68
C PRO A 22 14.01 -38.90 6.71
N ARG A 23 12.88 -39.57 6.48
CA ARG A 23 11.74 -38.97 5.75
C ARG A 23 10.58 -38.74 6.69
N SER A 24 9.77 -37.73 6.44
CA SER A 24 8.61 -37.45 7.25
C SER A 24 7.36 -37.21 6.42
N HIS A 25 6.22 -37.59 6.98
CA HIS A 25 4.90 -37.34 6.40
C HIS A 25 4.24 -36.22 7.17
N TRP A 26 3.90 -35.15 6.47
CA TRP A 26 3.28 -33.96 7.02
C TRP A 26 1.80 -33.92 6.68
N GLU A 27 0.98 -33.63 7.69
CA GLU A 27 -0.42 -33.35 7.54
C GLU A 27 -0.73 -32.04 8.24
N ASN A 28 -1.22 -31.07 7.50
CA ASN A 28 -1.62 -29.76 8.02
C ASN A 28 -3.13 -29.61 7.88
N ARG A 29 -3.81 -29.32 8.99
CA ARG A 29 -5.25 -29.11 9.05
C ARG A 29 -5.52 -27.71 9.55
N PHE A 30 -6.41 -26.99 8.87
CA PHE A 30 -6.84 -25.64 9.21
C PHE A 30 -8.28 -25.72 9.69
N LYS A 31 -8.54 -25.17 10.87
CA LYS A 31 -9.86 -25.05 11.46
C LYS A 31 -10.18 -23.58 11.62
N ASP A 32 -11.28 -23.16 11.03
CA ASP A 32 -11.83 -21.82 11.20
C ASP A 32 -12.53 -21.74 12.56
N GLU A 33 -12.14 -20.79 13.38
CA GLU A 33 -12.70 -20.52 14.71
C GLU A 33 -13.20 -19.07 14.82
N GLY A 34 -13.69 -18.53 13.70
CA GLY A 34 -14.22 -17.17 13.62
C GLY A 34 -13.13 -16.15 13.33
N ASP A 35 -12.71 -15.39 14.33
CA ASP A 35 -11.62 -14.41 14.14
C ASP A 35 -10.23 -15.06 14.15
N ASP A 36 -10.14 -16.32 14.55
CA ASP A 36 -8.91 -17.09 14.63
C ASP A 36 -8.93 -18.30 13.70
N THR A 37 -7.75 -18.80 13.35
CA THR A 37 -7.56 -20.05 12.62
C THR A 37 -6.60 -20.94 13.41
N THR A 38 -7.08 -22.09 13.85
CA THR A 38 -6.22 -23.10 14.46
C THR A 38 -5.58 -23.94 13.38
N VAL A 39 -4.24 -24.05 13.43
CA VAL A 39 -3.46 -24.90 12.53
C VAL A 39 -2.91 -26.08 13.32
N GLN A 40 -3.33 -27.29 12.94
CA GLN A 40 -2.79 -28.53 13.47
C GLN A 40 -1.79 -29.12 12.50
N VAL A 41 -0.54 -29.27 12.94
CA VAL A 41 0.53 -29.89 12.17
C VAL A 41 0.82 -31.26 12.80
N ALA A 42 0.66 -32.34 12.02
CA ALA A 42 1.05 -33.69 12.42
C ALA A 42 2.19 -34.15 11.53
N ILE A 43 3.30 -34.55 12.16
CA ILE A 43 4.49 -35.04 11.48
C ILE A 43 4.69 -36.50 11.92
N ARG A 44 4.76 -37.40 10.96
CA ARG A 44 4.91 -38.84 11.20
C ARG A 44 6.18 -39.32 10.54
N PHE A 45 6.85 -40.23 11.24
CA PHE A 45 8.05 -40.92 10.78
C PHE A 45 7.74 -42.42 10.65
N ASP A 46 8.46 -43.09 9.79
CA ASP A 46 8.24 -44.52 9.53
C ASP A 46 8.76 -45.41 10.70
N ASP A 47 9.79 -44.90 11.41
CA ASP A 47 10.27 -45.57 12.62
C ASP A 47 10.70 -44.55 13.72
N LEU A 48 10.97 -45.09 14.91
CA LEU A 48 11.35 -44.30 16.08
C LEU A 48 12.77 -43.69 15.95
N GLY A 49 13.68 -44.43 15.28
CA GLY A 49 15.07 -43.98 15.08
C GLY A 49 15.16 -42.75 14.19
N ASP A 50 14.30 -42.66 13.18
CA ASP A 50 14.17 -41.50 12.33
C ASP A 50 13.68 -40.27 13.11
N LEU A 51 12.68 -40.45 13.97
CA LEU A 51 12.19 -39.37 14.85
C LEU A 51 13.28 -38.89 15.82
N GLU A 52 14.01 -39.83 16.46
CA GLU A 52 15.08 -39.48 17.39
C GLU A 52 16.22 -38.73 16.69
N THR A 53 16.57 -39.16 15.48
CA THR A 53 17.57 -38.48 14.65
C THR A 53 17.21 -37.07 14.32
N ILE A 54 15.98 -36.82 13.89
CA ILE A 54 15.49 -35.47 13.57
C ILE A 54 15.45 -34.57 14.81
N ILE A 55 15.06 -35.08 15.98
CA ILE A 55 15.10 -34.36 17.24
C ILE A 55 16.54 -33.98 17.61
N GLN A 56 17.51 -34.91 17.47
CA GLN A 56 18.93 -34.65 17.76
C GLN A 56 19.53 -33.60 16.80
N MET A 57 19.06 -33.53 15.57
CA MET A 57 19.44 -32.49 14.59
C MET A 57 18.91 -31.08 14.92
N GLY A 58 18.13 -30.91 16.02
CA GLY A 58 17.62 -29.60 16.44
C GLY A 58 16.31 -29.19 15.76
N PHE A 59 15.54 -30.16 15.26
CA PHE A 59 14.27 -29.91 14.59
C PHE A 59 13.29 -29.10 15.46
N LYS A 60 13.20 -29.40 16.76
CA LYS A 60 12.28 -28.72 17.67
C LYS A 60 12.58 -27.23 17.76
N GLU A 61 13.85 -26.89 17.90
CA GLU A 61 14.32 -25.51 18.00
C GLU A 61 14.12 -24.77 16.68
N GLY A 62 14.49 -25.38 15.57
CA GLY A 62 14.33 -24.83 14.22
C GLY A 62 12.87 -24.62 13.85
N PHE A 63 12.00 -25.59 14.14
CA PHE A 63 10.56 -25.49 13.89
C PHE A 63 9.91 -24.41 14.74
N THR A 64 10.28 -24.31 16.03
CA THR A 64 9.78 -23.27 16.94
C THR A 64 10.19 -21.87 16.44
N MET A 65 11.43 -21.70 16.01
CA MET A 65 11.90 -20.43 15.43
C MET A 65 11.17 -20.09 14.11
N GLY A 66 10.92 -21.10 13.28
CA GLY A 66 10.12 -20.94 12.06
C GLY A 66 8.68 -20.46 12.37
N LEU A 67 8.04 -21.03 13.38
CA LEU A 67 6.71 -20.57 13.82
C LEU A 67 6.73 -19.15 14.39
N GLN A 68 7.76 -18.77 15.16
CA GLN A 68 7.90 -17.41 15.67
C GLN A 68 8.09 -16.38 14.53
N ASN A 69 8.86 -16.73 13.51
CA ASN A 69 9.02 -15.89 12.33
C ASN A 69 7.70 -15.78 11.55
N LEU A 70 6.93 -16.86 11.45
CA LEU A 70 5.60 -16.86 10.84
C LEU A 70 4.64 -15.97 11.62
N ASP A 71 4.64 -16.03 12.96
CA ASP A 71 3.83 -15.16 13.81
C ASP A 71 4.15 -13.69 13.60
N GLN A 72 5.44 -13.33 13.49
CA GLN A 72 5.85 -11.96 13.20
C GLN A 72 5.39 -11.50 11.80
N TYR A 73 5.54 -12.38 10.80
CA TYR A 73 5.07 -12.10 9.44
C TYR A 73 3.54 -11.92 9.39
N ILE A 74 2.80 -12.83 10.03
CA ILE A 74 1.34 -12.76 10.11
C ILE A 74 0.93 -11.48 10.86
N ALA A 75 1.55 -11.17 12.01
CA ALA A 75 1.25 -9.97 12.77
C ALA A 75 1.47 -8.70 11.93
N ALA A 76 2.55 -8.61 11.15
CA ALA A 76 2.80 -7.49 10.24
C ALA A 76 1.74 -7.39 9.15
N GLN A 77 1.35 -8.52 8.51
CA GLN A 77 0.31 -8.56 7.48
C GLN A 77 -1.08 -8.24 8.05
N PHE A 78 -1.40 -8.77 9.25
CA PHE A 78 -2.67 -8.48 9.94
C PHE A 78 -2.73 -7.04 10.45
N TYR A 79 -1.63 -6.46 10.88
CA TYR A 79 -1.56 -5.06 11.24
C TYR A 79 -1.97 -4.17 10.05
N LEU A 80 -1.43 -4.43 8.86
CA LEU A 80 -1.81 -3.75 7.64
C LEU A 80 -3.29 -3.99 7.27
N ARG A 81 -3.79 -5.22 7.42
CA ARG A 81 -5.20 -5.55 7.15
C ARG A 81 -6.16 -4.97 8.20
N ARG A 82 -5.77 -4.92 9.47
CA ARG A 82 -6.56 -4.29 10.55
C ARG A 82 -6.65 -2.78 10.35
N GLN A 83 -5.60 -2.13 9.91
CA GLN A 83 -5.67 -0.72 9.55
C GLN A 83 -6.71 -0.48 8.43
N ASN A 84 -6.85 -1.42 7.51
CA ASN A 84 -7.81 -1.34 6.42
C ASN A 84 -9.25 -1.79 6.79
N LYS A 85 -9.45 -2.66 7.81
CA LYS A 85 -10.77 -3.25 8.14
C LYS A 85 -11.42 -2.73 9.42
N SER A 86 -10.67 -2.20 10.37
CA SER A 86 -11.19 -1.98 11.74
C SER A 86 -11.58 -0.55 12.06
N GLY A 87 -11.97 0.28 11.09
CA GLY A 87 -12.37 1.67 11.41
C GLY A 87 -11.26 2.48 12.12
N ASN A 88 -10.04 1.93 12.21
CA ASN A 88 -8.89 2.67 12.72
C ASN A 88 -8.58 3.79 11.74
N LYS A 89 -8.81 5.02 12.17
CA LYS A 89 -8.60 6.22 11.36
C LYS A 89 -7.14 6.63 11.24
N ALA A 90 -6.21 5.89 11.88
CA ALA A 90 -4.78 6.14 11.74
C ALA A 90 -4.34 5.80 10.30
N ARG A 91 -3.96 6.81 9.54
CA ARG A 91 -3.49 6.69 8.15
C ARG A 91 -2.42 7.73 7.87
N VAL A 92 -1.58 7.47 6.89
CA VAL A 92 -0.75 8.48 6.24
C VAL A 92 -1.49 8.96 5.01
N SER A 93 -1.56 10.27 4.81
CA SER A 93 -2.14 10.90 3.63
C SER A 93 -1.23 12.02 3.15
N THR A 94 -1.38 12.41 1.89
CA THR A 94 -0.66 13.54 1.33
C THR A 94 -1.58 14.75 1.32
N TYR A 95 -1.08 15.89 1.80
CA TYR A 95 -1.82 17.16 1.79
C TYR A 95 -1.13 18.15 0.85
N VAL A 96 -1.89 18.69 -0.11
CA VAL A 96 -1.39 19.65 -1.11
C VAL A 96 -2.14 20.95 -1.04
N ASN A 97 -1.46 22.04 -1.30
CA ASN A 97 -2.03 23.39 -1.27
C ASN A 97 -1.90 24.03 -2.65
N PHE A 98 -2.94 24.72 -3.08
CA PHE A 98 -2.96 25.44 -4.35
C PHE A 98 -3.39 26.89 -4.14
N PRO A 99 -2.95 27.84 -4.98
CA PRO A 99 -3.33 29.25 -4.87
C PRO A 99 -4.71 29.53 -5.53
N GLY A 100 -5.73 28.69 -5.24
CA GLY A 100 -7.09 28.84 -5.81
C GLY A 100 -7.45 27.84 -6.92
N GLN A 101 -6.67 26.78 -7.13
CA GLN A 101 -6.89 25.77 -8.19
C GLN A 101 -7.24 24.38 -7.65
N THR A 102 -7.48 24.25 -6.34
CA THR A 102 -7.67 22.93 -5.69
C THR A 102 -8.80 22.15 -6.32
N GLU A 103 -9.96 22.75 -6.57
CA GLU A 103 -11.08 22.03 -7.17
C GLU A 103 -10.73 21.52 -8.57
N SER A 104 -10.12 22.35 -9.40
CA SER A 104 -9.73 21.96 -10.77
C SER A 104 -8.69 20.84 -10.77
N ALA A 105 -7.71 20.89 -9.86
CA ALA A 105 -6.70 19.87 -9.68
C ALA A 105 -7.34 18.54 -9.22
N PHE A 106 -8.19 18.59 -8.22
CA PHE A 106 -8.82 17.38 -7.68
C PHE A 106 -9.84 16.74 -8.62
N ARG A 107 -10.59 17.53 -9.42
CA ARG A 107 -11.42 16.97 -10.49
C ARG A 107 -10.59 16.28 -11.58
N PHE A 108 -9.44 16.84 -11.89
CA PHE A 108 -8.49 16.18 -12.79
C PHE A 108 -7.99 14.86 -12.18
N TYR A 109 -7.54 14.85 -10.93
CA TYR A 109 -7.11 13.61 -10.25
C TYR A 109 -8.26 12.60 -10.13
N GLN A 110 -9.47 13.04 -9.84
CA GLN A 110 -10.66 12.19 -9.85
C GLN A 110 -10.81 11.44 -11.18
N SER A 111 -10.63 12.13 -12.30
CA SER A 111 -10.70 11.52 -13.63
C SER A 111 -9.53 10.56 -13.92
N VAL A 112 -8.33 10.86 -13.41
CA VAL A 112 -7.15 10.00 -13.57
C VAL A 112 -7.29 8.69 -12.80
N PHE A 113 -7.73 8.77 -11.53
CA PHE A 113 -7.80 7.61 -10.62
C PHE A 113 -9.15 6.91 -10.65
N ASN A 114 -10.16 7.49 -11.32
CA ASN A 114 -11.52 6.96 -11.39
C ASN A 114 -12.11 6.66 -10.00
N THR A 115 -11.98 7.61 -9.08
CA THR A 115 -12.43 7.53 -7.69
C THR A 115 -13.38 8.69 -7.37
N GLU A 116 -14.04 8.65 -6.21
CA GLU A 116 -14.97 9.67 -5.78
C GLU A 116 -14.46 10.43 -4.55
N PHE A 117 -14.83 11.71 -4.41
CA PHE A 117 -14.46 12.51 -3.25
C PHE A 117 -15.07 11.97 -1.96
N ILE A 118 -14.27 11.89 -0.91
CA ILE A 118 -14.75 11.53 0.42
C ILE A 118 -15.46 12.76 1.01
N ASN A 119 -16.74 12.61 1.39
CA ASN A 119 -17.56 13.68 1.99
C ASN A 119 -17.72 14.95 1.13
N GLY A 120 -17.43 14.91 -0.16
CA GLY A 120 -17.57 16.05 -1.07
C GLY A 120 -16.53 17.16 -0.86
N ILE A 121 -16.83 18.35 -1.37
CA ILE A 121 -15.96 19.52 -1.29
C ILE A 121 -16.48 20.43 -0.19
N ARG A 122 -15.63 20.77 0.79
CA ARG A 122 -15.91 21.80 1.78
C ARG A 122 -15.32 23.13 1.33
N ARG A 123 -16.07 24.20 1.49
CA ARG A 123 -15.66 25.54 1.06
C ARG A 123 -15.44 26.47 2.25
N PHE A 124 -14.69 27.56 2.06
CA PHE A 124 -14.51 28.55 3.11
C PHE A 124 -15.85 29.18 3.53
N GLY A 125 -16.79 29.28 2.61
CA GLY A 125 -18.16 29.77 2.91
C GLY A 125 -18.98 28.85 3.82
N ASP A 126 -18.57 27.59 3.99
CA ASP A 126 -19.24 26.63 4.89
C ASP A 126 -18.80 26.80 6.36
N ILE A 127 -17.82 27.68 6.63
CA ILE A 127 -17.36 27.97 8.00
C ILE A 127 -18.46 28.74 8.75
N PRO A 128 -18.97 28.17 9.87
CA PRO A 128 -19.95 28.85 10.68
C PRO A 128 -19.39 30.19 11.24
N PRO A 129 -20.10 31.28 11.20
CA PRO A 129 -19.67 32.54 11.83
C PRO A 129 -19.53 32.33 13.35
N THR A 130 -18.46 32.85 13.94
CA THR A 130 -18.27 32.90 15.39
C THR A 130 -18.13 34.33 15.87
N PRO A 131 -18.46 34.64 17.15
CA PRO A 131 -18.35 35.99 17.68
C PRO A 131 -16.94 36.61 17.53
N ASP A 132 -15.91 35.77 17.56
CA ASP A 132 -14.50 36.18 17.58
C ASP A 132 -13.81 36.06 16.21
N SER A 133 -14.53 35.62 15.17
CA SER A 133 -13.97 35.44 13.82
C SER A 133 -14.70 36.38 12.84
N PRO A 134 -13.98 37.21 12.09
CA PRO A 134 -14.61 38.00 11.03
C PRO A 134 -15.23 37.07 9.98
N PRO A 135 -16.34 37.50 9.34
CA PRO A 135 -16.93 36.71 8.27
C PRO A 135 -15.94 36.53 7.10
N VAL A 136 -15.98 35.37 6.49
CA VAL A 136 -15.17 35.06 5.30
C VAL A 136 -15.50 36.07 4.19
N ALA A 137 -14.45 36.66 3.61
CA ALA A 137 -14.63 37.62 2.50
C ALA A 137 -15.37 36.96 1.33
N GLU A 138 -16.24 37.71 0.65
CA GLU A 138 -17.11 37.17 -0.41
C GLU A 138 -16.33 36.46 -1.51
N GLY A 139 -15.17 36.99 -1.93
CA GLY A 139 -14.31 36.42 -2.94
C GLY A 139 -13.67 35.05 -2.56
N LEU A 140 -13.62 34.75 -1.27
CA LEU A 140 -13.01 33.51 -0.75
C LEU A 140 -14.03 32.40 -0.48
N LYS A 141 -15.31 32.71 -0.39
CA LYS A 141 -16.35 31.76 0.03
C LYS A 141 -16.43 30.51 -0.83
N ASN A 142 -16.18 30.63 -2.13
CA ASN A 142 -16.24 29.53 -3.06
C ASN A 142 -14.92 28.70 -3.14
N MET A 143 -13.85 29.20 -2.55
CA MET A 143 -12.58 28.48 -2.50
C MET A 143 -12.68 27.21 -1.65
N VAL A 144 -11.87 26.21 -1.98
CA VAL A 144 -11.86 24.93 -1.30
C VAL A 144 -11.16 25.05 0.05
N LEU A 145 -11.91 24.84 1.12
CA LEU A 145 -11.37 24.71 2.47
C LEU A 145 -10.75 23.34 2.70
N HIS A 146 -11.41 22.28 2.18
CA HIS A 146 -10.94 20.93 2.32
C HIS A 146 -11.57 19.99 1.30
N ILE A 147 -10.77 19.10 0.76
CA ILE A 147 -11.19 18.05 -0.17
C ILE A 147 -10.33 16.79 0.05
N GLU A 148 -10.93 15.61 -0.09
CA GLU A 148 -10.26 14.33 0.04
C GLU A 148 -10.58 13.45 -1.18
N LEU A 149 -9.55 12.84 -1.76
CA LEU A 149 -9.68 11.91 -2.89
C LEU A 149 -8.85 10.65 -2.62
N PRO A 150 -9.46 9.46 -2.62
CA PRO A 150 -8.72 8.20 -2.61
C PRO A 150 -7.92 8.03 -3.89
N LEU A 151 -6.65 7.66 -3.75
CA LEU A 151 -5.79 7.22 -4.84
C LEU A 151 -5.70 5.68 -4.85
N LEU A 152 -4.59 5.14 -5.34
CA LEU A 152 -4.34 3.69 -5.35
C LEU A 152 -4.27 3.14 -3.92
N ASN A 153 -4.80 1.93 -3.73
CA ASN A 153 -4.75 1.16 -2.48
C ASN A 153 -5.17 1.94 -1.22
N GLY A 154 -6.12 2.86 -1.36
CA GLY A 154 -6.70 3.60 -0.23
C GLY A 154 -5.83 4.74 0.32
N HIS A 155 -4.70 5.09 -0.31
CA HIS A 155 -4.00 6.34 0.01
C HIS A 155 -4.90 7.52 -0.32
N VAL A 156 -4.96 8.51 0.58
CA VAL A 156 -5.82 9.67 0.40
C VAL A 156 -4.99 10.91 0.11
N LEU A 157 -5.27 11.53 -1.03
CA LEU A 157 -4.82 12.88 -1.34
C LEU A 157 -5.81 13.88 -0.78
N MET A 158 -5.32 14.84 -0.02
CA MET A 158 -6.10 15.93 0.56
C MET A 158 -5.63 17.26 0.01
N GLY A 159 -6.49 18.26 0.00
CA GLY A 159 -6.10 19.59 -0.47
C GLY A 159 -6.94 20.72 0.05
N THR A 160 -6.37 21.92 -0.08
CA THR A 160 -7.04 23.21 0.22
C THR A 160 -6.53 24.29 -0.71
N ASP A 161 -7.35 25.29 -0.95
CA ASP A 161 -6.86 26.55 -1.46
C ASP A 161 -6.14 27.33 -0.36
N ALA A 162 -5.00 27.92 -0.69
CA ALA A 162 -4.19 28.74 0.21
C ALA A 162 -3.98 30.11 -0.43
N PRO A 163 -5.01 30.98 -0.38
CA PRO A 163 -4.96 32.30 -1.03
C PRO A 163 -4.04 33.26 -0.27
N GLU A 164 -3.31 34.10 -1.00
CA GLU A 164 -2.40 35.10 -0.43
C GLU A 164 -3.16 36.12 0.46
N GLU A 165 -4.40 36.41 0.15
CA GLU A 165 -5.27 37.30 0.92
C GLU A 165 -5.51 36.82 2.36
N MET A 166 -5.33 35.53 2.61
CA MET A 166 -5.38 34.94 3.95
C MET A 166 -4.00 34.82 4.62
N GLY A 167 -2.96 35.41 4.02
CA GLY A 167 -1.58 35.39 4.55
C GLY A 167 -0.80 34.13 4.20
N PHE A 168 -1.26 33.30 3.29
CA PHE A 168 -0.51 32.14 2.82
C PHE A 168 0.51 32.53 1.75
N THR A 169 1.73 32.03 1.88
CA THR A 169 2.74 32.12 0.83
C THR A 169 3.15 30.70 0.45
N LEU A 170 2.78 30.28 -0.75
CA LEU A 170 3.15 28.96 -1.25
C LEU A 170 4.51 29.01 -1.94
N THR A 171 5.38 28.07 -1.57
CA THR A 171 6.66 27.85 -2.25
C THR A 171 6.66 26.46 -2.85
N PRO A 172 6.41 26.32 -4.15
CA PRO A 172 6.53 25.02 -4.84
C PRO A 172 7.96 24.47 -4.72
N GLY A 173 8.08 23.16 -4.45
CA GLY A 173 9.35 22.47 -4.32
C GLY A 173 9.45 21.29 -5.27
N ASN A 174 10.64 20.70 -5.37
CA ASN A 174 10.92 19.55 -6.23
C ASN A 174 11.57 18.37 -5.48
N ASN A 175 11.60 18.43 -4.16
CA ASN A 175 12.22 17.42 -3.31
C ASN A 175 11.22 16.38 -2.77
N MET A 176 9.95 16.42 -3.21
CA MET A 176 8.91 15.47 -2.85
C MET A 176 8.15 15.04 -4.10
N HIS A 177 7.89 13.73 -4.19
CA HIS A 177 7.09 13.14 -5.25
C HIS A 177 6.06 12.20 -4.61
N ILE A 178 4.88 12.11 -5.21
CA ILE A 178 3.91 11.06 -4.90
C ILE A 178 4.26 9.88 -5.79
N ASN A 179 4.71 8.77 -5.19
CA ASN A 179 5.03 7.55 -5.91
C ASN A 179 3.79 6.67 -6.02
N LEU A 180 3.48 6.22 -7.23
CA LEU A 180 2.37 5.35 -7.56
C LEU A 180 2.91 4.01 -8.03
N GLU A 181 2.37 2.93 -7.47
CA GLU A 181 2.75 1.55 -7.81
C GLU A 181 1.51 0.80 -8.32
N PRO A 182 1.16 0.97 -9.60
CA PRO A 182 0.03 0.29 -10.22
C PRO A 182 0.24 -1.22 -10.33
N ASP A 183 -0.86 -1.98 -10.38
CA ASP A 183 -0.84 -3.45 -10.43
C ASP A 183 -0.47 -4.02 -11.81
N SER A 184 -0.46 -3.18 -12.86
CA SER A 184 -0.12 -3.61 -14.22
C SER A 184 0.64 -2.54 -15.00
N ARG A 185 1.35 -2.98 -16.04
CA ARG A 185 2.06 -2.11 -16.97
C ARG A 185 1.09 -1.20 -17.75
N GLU A 186 -0.06 -1.72 -18.12
CA GLU A 186 -1.12 -1.00 -18.83
C GLU A 186 -1.65 0.14 -17.97
N GLU A 187 -1.92 -0.13 -16.70
CA GLU A 187 -2.40 0.88 -15.75
C GLU A 187 -1.31 1.92 -15.46
N ALA A 188 -0.04 1.51 -15.32
CA ALA A 188 1.11 2.42 -15.21
C ALA A 188 1.18 3.37 -16.40
N THR A 189 1.04 2.85 -17.62
CA THR A 189 1.05 3.64 -18.85
C THR A 189 -0.13 4.61 -18.90
N ARG A 190 -1.32 4.15 -18.54
CA ARG A 190 -2.55 4.97 -18.53
C ARG A 190 -2.44 6.13 -17.54
N ILE A 191 -2.05 5.83 -16.29
CA ILE A 191 -1.92 6.84 -15.22
C ILE A 191 -0.83 7.85 -15.57
N PHE A 192 0.35 7.38 -15.98
CA PHE A 192 1.46 8.26 -16.35
C PHE A 192 1.08 9.19 -17.51
N GLY A 193 0.47 8.65 -18.55
CA GLY A 193 0.01 9.43 -19.69
C GLY A 193 -1.01 10.50 -19.30
N ALA A 194 -1.95 10.17 -18.42
CA ALA A 194 -2.94 11.12 -17.95
C ALA A 194 -2.32 12.22 -17.05
N LEU A 195 -1.46 11.87 -16.09
CA LEU A 195 -0.81 12.82 -15.18
C LEU A 195 0.16 13.75 -15.90
N SER A 196 0.89 13.25 -16.89
CA SER A 196 1.86 14.05 -17.64
C SER A 196 1.23 14.96 -18.69
N ALA A 197 -0.05 14.77 -19.02
CA ALA A 197 -0.75 15.56 -20.02
C ALA A 197 -0.88 17.04 -19.60
N GLY A 198 -0.28 17.93 -20.39
CA GLY A 198 -0.24 19.37 -20.10
C GLY A 198 0.76 19.77 -19.02
N GLY A 199 1.53 18.82 -18.51
CA GLY A 199 2.60 18.99 -17.55
C GLY A 199 3.98 18.84 -18.17
N LYS A 200 4.97 18.44 -17.37
CA LYS A 200 6.36 18.24 -17.80
C LYS A 200 6.81 16.83 -17.43
N VAL A 201 7.15 16.02 -18.43
CA VAL A 201 7.85 14.75 -18.22
C VAL A 201 9.30 15.05 -17.79
N THR A 202 9.67 14.57 -16.59
CA THR A 202 11.03 14.71 -16.05
C THR A 202 11.87 13.48 -16.37
N MET A 203 11.23 12.28 -16.39
CA MET A 203 11.80 11.04 -16.90
C MET A 203 10.72 10.28 -17.68
N PRO A 204 10.96 9.92 -18.95
CA PRO A 204 10.01 9.12 -19.72
C PRO A 204 9.72 7.78 -19.04
N LEU A 205 8.48 7.30 -19.19
CA LEU A 205 8.09 5.98 -18.68
C LEU A 205 8.75 4.89 -19.53
N GLN A 206 9.66 4.10 -18.96
CA GLN A 206 10.49 3.13 -19.68
C GLN A 206 10.95 2.00 -18.77
N ASP A 207 11.43 0.91 -19.38
CA ASP A 207 12.07 -0.19 -18.65
C ASP A 207 13.44 0.24 -18.13
N MET A 208 13.65 0.00 -16.84
CA MET A 208 14.87 0.36 -16.14
C MET A 208 15.75 -0.86 -15.91
N PHE A 209 17.06 -0.65 -15.78
CA PHE A 209 18.04 -1.74 -15.63
C PHE A 209 17.82 -2.58 -14.35
N TRP A 210 17.07 -2.07 -13.37
CA TRP A 210 16.70 -2.81 -12.15
C TRP A 210 15.37 -3.56 -12.26
N GLY A 211 14.76 -3.64 -13.45
CA GLY A 211 13.59 -4.44 -13.75
C GLY A 211 12.24 -3.72 -13.60
N ALA A 212 12.21 -2.49 -13.13
CA ALA A 212 10.96 -1.72 -13.03
C ALA A 212 10.60 -1.00 -14.34
N TYR A 213 9.32 -0.80 -14.58
CA TYR A 213 8.79 0.13 -15.57
C TYR A 213 8.48 1.45 -14.86
N TYR A 214 9.36 2.45 -15.06
CA TYR A 214 9.42 3.66 -14.24
C TYR A 214 9.42 4.93 -15.09
N GLY A 215 8.78 5.97 -14.55
CA GLY A 215 8.82 7.32 -15.08
C GLY A 215 8.46 8.36 -14.04
N SER A 216 8.77 9.63 -14.32
CA SER A 216 8.41 10.74 -13.45
C SER A 216 7.97 11.97 -14.25
N CYS A 217 7.04 12.72 -13.68
CA CYS A 217 6.54 13.95 -14.27
C CYS A 217 6.12 14.96 -13.19
N THR A 218 6.05 16.21 -13.60
CA THR A 218 5.30 17.26 -12.89
C THR A 218 4.02 17.51 -13.67
N ASP A 219 2.86 17.40 -13.02
CA ASP A 219 1.60 17.63 -13.70
C ASP A 219 1.34 19.13 -13.99
N LYS A 220 0.24 19.41 -14.68
CA LYS A 220 -0.13 20.78 -15.05
C LYS A 220 -0.49 21.69 -13.86
N PHE A 221 -0.63 21.15 -12.67
CA PHE A 221 -0.88 21.87 -11.42
C PHE A 221 0.38 22.00 -10.55
N GLY A 222 1.53 21.47 -11.00
CA GLY A 222 2.82 21.57 -10.32
C GLY A 222 3.11 20.48 -9.32
N ILE A 223 2.31 19.43 -9.23
CA ILE A 223 2.56 18.28 -8.36
C ILE A 223 3.49 17.30 -9.07
N ASN A 224 4.50 16.81 -8.32
CA ASN A 224 5.47 15.85 -8.82
C ASN A 224 4.99 14.41 -8.56
N TRP A 225 5.05 13.58 -9.61
CA TRP A 225 4.60 12.20 -9.60
C TRP A 225 5.72 11.27 -10.06
N MET A 226 5.78 10.10 -9.45
CA MET A 226 6.52 8.94 -9.94
C MET A 226 5.54 7.81 -10.21
N VAL A 227 5.76 7.06 -11.28
CA VAL A 227 5.04 5.82 -11.55
C VAL A 227 6.07 4.72 -11.64
N ASN A 228 5.89 3.67 -10.84
CA ASN A 228 6.84 2.57 -10.69
C ASN A 228 6.08 1.24 -10.67
N TYR A 229 6.03 0.57 -11.81
CA TYR A 229 5.48 -0.79 -11.88
C TYR A 229 6.60 -1.81 -11.82
N GLN A 230 6.50 -2.75 -10.88
CA GLN A 230 7.42 -3.88 -10.72
C GLN A 230 6.69 -5.15 -11.18
N PRO A 231 7.14 -5.84 -12.25
CA PRO A 231 6.64 -7.16 -12.57
C PRO A 231 6.89 -8.14 -11.42
N ALA A 232 5.95 -9.07 -11.19
CA ALA A 232 6.05 -10.12 -10.17
C ALA A 232 7.14 -11.15 -10.55
#